data_81c4e6e05bf931747dfaf85435781d61
#
_entry.id   81c4e6e05bf931747dfaf85435781d61
#
_cell.length_a   1.000
_cell.length_b   1.000
_cell.length_c   1.000
_cell.angle_alpha   90.00
_cell.angle_beta   90.00
_cell.angle_gamma   90.00
#
_symmetry.space_group_name_H-M   'P 1'
#
loop_
_entity.id
_entity.type
_entity.pdbx_description
1 polymer ?
#
loop_
_entity_poly.entity_id
_entity_poly.type
_entity_poly.pdbx_seq_one_letter_code
_entity_poly.pdbx_strand_id
1 'polypeptide(L)'
;SERLTDKAALISTKELHRAVMLVMADRLKATIDRDADLMYHSCEDYIADLKVVQRSLAEANAKRSAYGPLQDLIWQAETFGFHMVEMEFRQHSVVHSRALEDIREHGLHGERGELQPMTHEVLDTFRALGSIQKRNGIKAARRYIISFTKSAQNIRDVYELNRLAFSHPKDVPTIDVIPLFEQLEDLQNSVDVLEEMIKIPEVQARLKATGGKMEVMLGYSDSSKDAGPTSATLALHSAQERIAKWAESHDIDLTLFHGRGGAVGRGGGPANRAVLAQPVGSVKCRFKLTEQGEVIFAR
;
A
#
# COMPACT_ATOMS: atom_id res chain seq x y z
N SER A 1 -13.93 -27.76 3.27
CA SER A 1 -15.30 -27.83 3.80
C SER A 1 -16.04 -29.01 3.21
N GLU A 2 -17.03 -29.53 3.90
CA GLU A 2 -17.89 -30.66 3.48
C GLU A 2 -18.51 -30.36 2.10
N ARG A 3 -18.97 -29.14 1.86
CA ARG A 3 -19.51 -28.66 0.55
C ARG A 3 -18.51 -28.74 -0.61
N LEU A 4 -17.20 -28.59 -0.38
CA LEU A 4 -16.18 -28.76 -1.42
C LEU A 4 -16.02 -30.22 -1.80
N THR A 5 -16.06 -31.12 -0.82
CA THR A 5 -15.99 -32.57 -1.04
C THR A 5 -17.21 -33.06 -1.82
N ASP A 6 -18.39 -32.58 -1.46
CA ASP A 6 -19.64 -32.92 -2.15
C ASP A 6 -19.65 -32.41 -3.59
N LYS A 7 -19.20 -31.18 -3.83
CA LYS A 7 -19.06 -30.65 -5.20
C LYS A 7 -18.05 -31.44 -6.04
N ALA A 8 -16.90 -31.77 -5.46
CA ALA A 8 -15.90 -32.59 -6.15
C ALA A 8 -16.45 -33.98 -6.51
N ALA A 9 -17.26 -34.59 -5.64
CA ALA A 9 -17.91 -35.86 -5.85
C ALA A 9 -18.99 -35.82 -6.97
N LEU A 10 -19.64 -34.69 -7.18
CA LEU A 10 -20.63 -34.48 -8.24
C LEU A 10 -20.03 -34.28 -9.63
N ILE A 11 -18.72 -34.06 -9.74
CA ILE A 11 -18.05 -33.89 -11.03
C ILE A 11 -17.76 -35.25 -11.63
N SER A 12 -18.63 -35.69 -12.50
CA SER A 12 -18.51 -36.97 -13.24
C SER A 12 -17.48 -36.89 -14.36
N THR A 13 -16.20 -36.78 -14.02
CA THR A 13 -15.10 -36.82 -14.99
C THR A 13 -13.96 -37.69 -14.51
N LYS A 14 -13.37 -38.44 -15.46
CA LYS A 14 -12.10 -39.14 -15.21
C LYS A 14 -10.87 -38.23 -15.34
N GLU A 15 -11.08 -37.00 -15.77
CA GLU A 15 -10.03 -36.00 -15.98
C GLU A 15 -9.81 -35.21 -14.69
N LEU A 16 -8.90 -35.67 -13.84
CA LEU A 16 -8.65 -35.10 -12.52
C LEU A 16 -8.34 -33.60 -12.56
N HIS A 17 -7.47 -33.14 -13.47
CA HIS A 17 -7.12 -31.71 -13.59
C HIS A 17 -8.35 -30.88 -13.95
N ARG A 18 -9.21 -31.36 -14.84
CA ARG A 18 -10.45 -30.67 -15.21
C ARG A 18 -11.42 -30.57 -14.02
N ALA A 19 -11.54 -31.63 -13.23
CA ALA A 19 -12.38 -31.65 -12.05
C ALA A 19 -11.90 -30.59 -11.03
N VAL A 20 -10.60 -30.52 -10.76
CA VAL A 20 -10.01 -29.52 -9.87
C VAL A 20 -10.25 -28.09 -10.39
N MET A 21 -10.03 -27.85 -11.68
CA MET A 21 -10.26 -26.51 -12.28
C MET A 21 -11.73 -26.07 -12.20
N LEU A 22 -12.69 -26.99 -12.32
CA LEU A 22 -14.11 -26.69 -12.14
C LEU A 22 -14.43 -26.31 -10.69
N VAL A 23 -13.86 -27.03 -9.71
CA VAL A 23 -14.00 -26.67 -8.29
C VAL A 23 -13.38 -25.28 -8.01
N MET A 24 -12.22 -25.00 -8.59
CA MET A 24 -11.58 -23.68 -8.44
C MET A 24 -12.43 -22.56 -9.06
N ALA A 25 -13.05 -22.79 -10.23
CA ALA A 25 -13.97 -21.84 -10.86
C ALA A 25 -15.20 -21.57 -9.97
N ASP A 26 -15.78 -22.61 -9.38
CA ASP A 26 -16.89 -22.47 -8.43
C ASP A 26 -16.47 -21.67 -7.16
N ARG A 27 -15.27 -21.91 -6.65
CA ARG A 27 -14.71 -21.13 -5.54
C ARG A 27 -14.50 -19.65 -5.90
N LEU A 28 -14.01 -19.36 -7.11
CA LEU A 28 -13.88 -17.98 -7.60
C LEU A 28 -15.24 -17.29 -7.69
N LYS A 29 -16.27 -18.01 -8.20
CA LYS A 29 -17.64 -17.50 -8.22
C LYS A 29 -18.15 -17.21 -6.80
N ALA A 30 -17.96 -18.16 -5.89
CA ALA A 30 -18.28 -17.96 -4.47
C ALA A 30 -17.52 -16.77 -3.85
N THR A 31 -16.28 -16.50 -4.31
CA THR A 31 -15.50 -15.33 -3.89
C THR A 31 -16.15 -14.01 -4.36
N ILE A 32 -16.69 -13.99 -5.58
CA ILE A 32 -17.46 -12.84 -6.11
C ILE A 32 -18.75 -12.67 -5.32
N ASP A 33 -19.48 -13.77 -5.09
CA ASP A 33 -20.77 -13.80 -4.39
C ASP A 33 -20.63 -13.67 -2.87
N ARG A 34 -19.40 -13.74 -2.34
CA ARG A 34 -19.05 -13.69 -0.89
C ARG A 34 -19.66 -14.81 -0.06
N ASP A 35 -19.77 -16.00 -0.64
CA ASP A 35 -20.12 -17.21 0.08
C ASP A 35 -18.94 -17.66 0.96
N ALA A 36 -19.02 -17.34 2.25
CA ALA A 36 -17.95 -17.56 3.22
C ALA A 36 -17.49 -19.02 3.34
N ASP A 37 -18.35 -19.97 3.01
CA ASP A 37 -18.06 -21.41 3.13
C ASP A 37 -17.19 -21.94 1.98
N LEU A 38 -17.28 -21.32 0.80
CA LEU A 38 -16.63 -21.79 -0.42
C LEU A 38 -15.58 -20.83 -0.98
N MET A 39 -15.68 -19.53 -0.69
CA MET A 39 -14.80 -18.51 -1.27
C MET A 39 -13.31 -18.76 -0.98
N TYR A 40 -12.45 -18.21 -1.81
CA TYR A 40 -11.05 -17.98 -1.45
C TYR A 40 -10.97 -16.81 -0.48
N HIS A 41 -10.35 -17.01 0.67
CA HIS A 41 -10.16 -15.94 1.66
C HIS A 41 -9.05 -14.96 1.27
N SER A 42 -8.10 -15.45 0.45
CA SER A 42 -7.00 -14.65 -0.09
C SER A 42 -6.67 -15.05 -1.53
N CYS A 43 -6.02 -14.16 -2.27
CA CYS A 43 -5.49 -14.50 -3.59
C CYS A 43 -4.33 -15.49 -3.47
N GLU A 44 -3.60 -15.46 -2.38
CA GLU A 44 -2.52 -16.39 -2.07
C GLU A 44 -3.01 -17.84 -2.00
N ASP A 45 -4.21 -18.09 -1.45
CA ASP A 45 -4.83 -19.43 -1.43
C ASP A 45 -5.16 -19.91 -2.86
N TYR A 46 -5.68 -18.99 -3.69
CA TYR A 46 -5.96 -19.30 -5.11
C TYR A 46 -4.68 -19.59 -5.88
N ILE A 47 -3.62 -18.80 -5.68
CA ILE A 47 -2.31 -19.02 -6.30
C ILE A 47 -1.71 -20.38 -5.85
N ALA A 48 -1.88 -20.74 -4.60
CA ALA A 48 -1.42 -22.02 -4.08
C ALA A 48 -2.09 -23.20 -4.80
N ASP A 49 -3.41 -23.14 -4.98
CA ASP A 49 -4.17 -24.15 -5.72
C ASP A 49 -3.71 -24.23 -7.20
N LEU A 50 -3.52 -23.07 -7.88
CA LEU A 50 -2.99 -23.04 -9.26
C LEU A 50 -1.61 -23.70 -9.36
N LYS A 51 -0.72 -23.44 -8.41
CA LYS A 51 0.64 -24.03 -8.36
C LYS A 51 0.61 -25.53 -8.12
N VAL A 52 -0.38 -26.05 -7.39
CA VAL A 52 -0.59 -27.51 -7.24
C VAL A 52 -0.97 -28.13 -8.58
N VAL A 53 -1.91 -27.53 -9.31
CA VAL A 53 -2.31 -27.99 -10.65
C VAL A 53 -1.13 -27.94 -11.63
N GLN A 54 -0.36 -26.84 -11.61
CA GLN A 54 0.80 -26.66 -12.47
C GLN A 54 1.86 -27.74 -12.25
N ARG A 55 2.18 -28.03 -10.99
CA ARG A 55 3.14 -29.09 -10.62
C ARG A 55 2.68 -30.45 -11.09
N SER A 56 1.42 -30.79 -10.83
CA SER A 56 0.84 -32.07 -11.25
C SER A 56 0.85 -32.25 -12.78
N LEU A 57 0.56 -31.18 -13.53
CA LEU A 57 0.66 -31.23 -15.02
C LEU A 57 2.10 -31.39 -15.48
N ALA A 58 3.06 -30.75 -14.83
CA ALA A 58 4.48 -30.89 -15.16
C ALA A 58 5.00 -32.31 -14.89
N GLU A 59 4.61 -32.92 -13.77
CA GLU A 59 4.94 -34.29 -13.39
C GLU A 59 4.29 -35.28 -14.36
N ALA A 60 3.09 -35.01 -14.86
CA ALA A 60 2.42 -35.79 -15.91
C ALA A 60 3.00 -35.55 -17.32
N ASN A 61 4.15 -34.89 -17.43
CA ASN A 61 4.82 -34.50 -18.67
C ASN A 61 4.02 -33.60 -19.62
N ALA A 62 2.95 -32.93 -19.10
CA ALA A 62 2.13 -31.96 -19.81
C ALA A 62 2.69 -30.53 -19.70
N LYS A 63 4.01 -30.35 -19.93
CA LYS A 63 4.74 -29.11 -19.75
C LYS A 63 4.15 -27.94 -20.51
N ARG A 64 3.63 -28.17 -21.72
CA ARG A 64 3.01 -27.11 -22.52
C ARG A 64 1.76 -26.52 -21.86
N SER A 65 0.96 -27.35 -21.20
CA SER A 65 -0.21 -26.92 -20.44
C SER A 65 0.19 -26.26 -19.11
N ALA A 66 1.21 -26.81 -18.43
CA ALA A 66 1.71 -26.29 -17.16
C ALA A 66 2.32 -24.89 -17.28
N TYR A 67 3.13 -24.65 -18.32
CA TYR A 67 3.91 -23.42 -18.48
C TYR A 67 3.44 -22.52 -19.64
N GLY A 68 2.23 -22.72 -20.13
CA GLY A 68 1.52 -21.87 -21.07
C GLY A 68 0.43 -21.04 -20.35
N PRO A 69 -0.83 -21.16 -20.77
CA PRO A 69 -1.93 -20.33 -20.23
C PRO A 69 -2.09 -20.39 -18.70
N LEU A 70 -1.78 -21.55 -18.08
CA LEU A 70 -1.82 -21.68 -16.63
C LEU A 70 -0.73 -20.82 -15.95
N GLN A 71 0.46 -20.74 -16.52
CA GLN A 71 1.52 -19.88 -16.03
C GLN A 71 1.13 -18.40 -16.16
N ASP A 72 0.52 -18.01 -17.28
CA ASP A 72 0.04 -16.64 -17.50
C ASP A 72 -1.01 -16.27 -16.45
N LEU A 73 -1.93 -17.17 -16.13
CA LEU A 73 -2.93 -16.99 -15.09
C LEU A 73 -2.29 -16.83 -13.70
N ILE A 74 -1.26 -17.62 -13.39
CA ILE A 74 -0.50 -17.50 -12.14
C ILE A 74 0.15 -16.12 -12.07
N TRP A 75 0.82 -15.68 -13.12
CA TRP A 75 1.44 -14.35 -13.16
C TRP A 75 0.43 -13.22 -13.03
N GLN A 76 -0.75 -13.33 -13.65
CA GLN A 76 -1.84 -12.39 -13.48
C GLN A 76 -2.31 -12.33 -12.02
N ALA A 77 -2.53 -13.49 -11.40
CA ALA A 77 -2.94 -13.56 -9.99
C ALA A 77 -1.86 -13.02 -9.04
N GLU A 78 -0.58 -13.30 -9.28
CA GLU A 78 0.55 -12.79 -8.50
C GLU A 78 0.72 -11.27 -8.66
N THR A 79 0.44 -10.73 -9.85
CA THR A 79 0.60 -9.30 -10.16
C THR A 79 -0.55 -8.46 -9.64
N PHE A 80 -1.79 -8.89 -9.90
CA PHE A 80 -2.99 -8.08 -9.66
C PHE A 80 -3.76 -8.49 -8.41
N GLY A 81 -3.55 -9.70 -7.89
CA GLY A 81 -4.33 -10.22 -6.78
C GLY A 81 -5.84 -10.21 -7.06
N PHE A 82 -6.65 -10.17 -6.00
CA PHE A 82 -8.09 -9.89 -6.10
C PHE A 82 -8.42 -8.40 -5.99
N HIS A 83 -7.41 -7.56 -5.80
CA HIS A 83 -7.56 -6.11 -5.60
C HIS A 83 -7.26 -5.28 -6.85
N MET A 84 -6.71 -5.85 -7.89
CA MET A 84 -6.34 -5.20 -9.17
C MET A 84 -5.30 -4.09 -9.04
N VAL A 85 -5.49 -3.15 -8.12
CA VAL A 85 -4.67 -1.94 -7.92
C VAL A 85 -4.45 -1.73 -6.43
N GLU A 86 -3.23 -1.37 -6.03
CA GLU A 86 -2.95 -0.87 -4.68
C GLU A 86 -3.21 0.63 -4.64
N MET A 87 -4.27 1.03 -3.92
CA MET A 87 -4.64 2.45 -3.77
C MET A 87 -3.81 3.14 -2.69
N GLU A 88 -3.63 4.44 -2.87
CA GLU A 88 -3.00 5.33 -1.90
C GLU A 88 -4.00 6.39 -1.47
N PHE A 89 -4.08 6.62 -0.15
CA PHE A 89 -4.88 7.69 0.45
C PHE A 89 -3.94 8.76 0.92
N ARG A 90 -4.35 10.02 0.79
CA ARG A 90 -3.50 11.14 1.15
C ARG A 90 -4.32 12.22 1.85
N GLN A 91 -3.80 12.73 2.96
CA GLN A 91 -4.38 13.87 3.66
C GLN A 91 -3.26 14.72 4.29
N HIS A 92 -3.58 15.97 4.53
CA HIS A 92 -2.68 16.95 5.15
C HIS A 92 -2.58 16.73 6.66
N SER A 93 -1.37 16.83 7.23
CA SER A 93 -1.12 16.64 8.67
C SER A 93 -2.00 17.52 9.58
N VAL A 94 -2.20 18.79 9.21
CA VAL A 94 -3.05 19.72 9.98
C VAL A 94 -4.51 19.28 10.05
N VAL A 95 -5.02 18.58 9.02
CA VAL A 95 -6.40 18.06 9.03
C VAL A 95 -6.57 17.02 10.12
N HIS A 96 -5.57 16.12 10.28
CA HIS A 96 -5.60 15.11 11.34
C HIS A 96 -5.55 15.73 12.74
N SER A 97 -4.63 16.67 12.97
CA SER A 97 -4.51 17.34 14.27
C SER A 97 -5.80 18.08 14.65
N ARG A 98 -6.39 18.81 13.69
CA ARG A 98 -7.68 19.51 13.90
C ARG A 98 -8.83 18.54 14.19
N ALA A 99 -8.88 17.40 13.49
CA ALA A 99 -9.91 16.39 13.75
C ALA A 99 -9.80 15.82 15.16
N LEU A 100 -8.57 15.58 15.66
CA LEU A 100 -8.37 15.14 17.05
C LEU A 100 -8.72 16.23 18.06
N GLU A 101 -8.39 17.49 17.79
CA GLU A 101 -8.79 18.63 18.64
C GLU A 101 -10.31 18.74 18.74
N ASP A 102 -10.99 18.66 17.60
CA ASP A 102 -12.45 18.69 17.51
C ASP A 102 -13.10 17.54 18.30
N ILE A 103 -12.58 16.31 18.16
CA ILE A 103 -13.04 15.16 18.94
C ILE A 103 -12.79 15.35 20.45
N ARG A 104 -11.65 15.92 20.86
CA ARG A 104 -11.35 16.19 22.27
C ARG A 104 -12.30 17.25 22.85
N GLU A 105 -12.67 18.25 22.07
CA GLU A 105 -13.59 19.32 22.48
C GLU A 105 -15.04 18.82 22.55
N HIS A 106 -15.54 18.20 21.49
CA HIS A 106 -16.96 17.87 21.34
C HIS A 106 -17.31 16.42 21.72
N GLY A 107 -16.32 15.53 21.87
CA GLY A 107 -16.52 14.08 22.04
C GLY A 107 -16.65 13.35 20.71
N LEU A 108 -16.30 12.07 20.70
CA LEU A 108 -16.27 11.27 19.46
C LEU A 108 -17.63 11.14 18.76
N HIS A 109 -18.71 11.18 19.53
CA HIS A 109 -20.09 11.08 19.03
C HIS A 109 -20.88 12.38 19.20
N GLY A 110 -20.18 13.49 19.42
CA GLY A 110 -20.84 14.79 19.58
C GLY A 110 -21.55 14.96 20.93
N GLU A 111 -21.06 14.31 21.98
CA GLU A 111 -21.68 14.35 23.32
C GLU A 111 -21.67 15.76 23.94
N ARG A 112 -20.78 16.65 23.49
CA ARG A 112 -20.61 18.01 23.98
C ARG A 112 -20.80 19.09 22.92
N GLY A 113 -21.15 18.69 21.69
CA GLY A 113 -21.31 19.57 20.55
C GLY A 113 -21.14 18.83 19.23
N GLU A 114 -21.61 19.40 18.14
CA GLU A 114 -21.51 18.80 16.81
C GLU A 114 -20.08 18.83 16.28
N LEU A 115 -19.60 17.68 15.77
CA LEU A 115 -18.29 17.60 15.13
C LEU A 115 -18.28 18.35 13.79
N GLN A 116 -17.12 18.90 13.44
CA GLN A 116 -16.92 19.56 12.16
C GLN A 116 -17.09 18.57 10.99
N PRO A 117 -17.61 19.01 9.83
CA PRO A 117 -17.77 18.16 8.65
C PRO A 117 -16.47 17.47 8.23
N MET A 118 -15.32 18.14 8.32
CA MET A 118 -14.02 17.59 7.98
C MET A 118 -13.61 16.45 8.94
N THR A 119 -13.98 16.53 10.20
CA THR A 119 -13.73 15.45 11.19
C THR A 119 -14.50 14.19 10.81
N HIS A 120 -15.77 14.35 10.42
CA HIS A 120 -16.57 13.23 9.90
C HIS A 120 -15.92 12.62 8.64
N GLU A 121 -15.49 13.45 7.68
CA GLU A 121 -14.84 12.98 6.45
C GLU A 121 -13.57 12.19 6.73
N VAL A 122 -12.75 12.63 7.68
CA VAL A 122 -11.54 11.89 8.09
C VAL A 122 -11.89 10.53 8.69
N LEU A 123 -12.85 10.46 9.60
CA LEU A 123 -13.30 9.21 10.21
C LEU A 123 -13.94 8.27 9.15
N ASP A 124 -14.72 8.81 8.24
CA ASP A 124 -15.36 8.05 7.17
C ASP A 124 -14.34 7.51 6.16
N THR A 125 -13.24 8.25 5.93
CA THR A 125 -12.12 7.76 5.13
C THR A 125 -11.51 6.49 5.75
N PHE A 126 -11.27 6.44 7.05
CA PHE A 126 -10.78 5.22 7.70
C PHE A 126 -11.81 4.08 7.67
N ARG A 127 -13.09 4.38 7.82
CA ARG A 127 -14.17 3.38 7.68
C ARG A 127 -14.23 2.81 6.26
N ALA A 128 -14.06 3.65 5.24
CA ALA A 128 -13.96 3.23 3.85
C ALA A 128 -12.73 2.34 3.61
N LEU A 129 -11.55 2.71 4.15
CA LEU A 129 -10.34 1.87 4.13
C LEU A 129 -10.61 0.48 4.72
N GLY A 130 -11.21 0.40 5.90
CA GLY A 130 -11.57 -0.87 6.52
C GLY A 130 -12.52 -1.70 5.67
N SER A 131 -13.52 -1.07 5.06
CA SER A 131 -14.45 -1.72 4.13
C SER A 131 -13.75 -2.26 2.89
N ILE A 132 -12.85 -1.50 2.28
CA ILE A 132 -12.07 -1.91 1.11
C ILE A 132 -11.16 -3.09 1.46
N GLN A 133 -10.43 -3.02 2.57
CA GLN A 133 -9.55 -4.11 3.01
C GLN A 133 -10.31 -5.39 3.31
N LYS A 134 -11.46 -5.29 3.96
CA LYS A 134 -12.34 -6.43 4.25
C LYS A 134 -12.86 -7.09 2.98
N ARG A 135 -13.00 -6.32 1.92
CA ARG A 135 -13.48 -6.79 0.61
C ARG A 135 -12.38 -7.36 -0.28
N ASN A 136 -11.25 -6.71 -0.34
CA ASN A 136 -10.26 -6.89 -1.40
C ASN A 136 -8.87 -7.25 -0.85
N GLY A 137 -8.75 -7.36 0.48
CA GLY A 137 -7.47 -7.62 1.15
C GLY A 137 -6.70 -6.35 1.50
N ILE A 138 -5.73 -6.50 2.40
CA ILE A 138 -4.95 -5.39 2.96
C ILE A 138 -4.23 -4.58 1.87
N LYS A 139 -3.69 -5.25 0.84
CA LYS A 139 -2.95 -4.60 -0.24
C LYS A 139 -3.76 -3.57 -1.02
N ALA A 140 -5.09 -3.76 -1.09
CA ALA A 140 -5.97 -2.86 -1.85
C ALA A 140 -5.91 -1.40 -1.36
N ALA A 141 -5.75 -1.17 -0.05
CA ALA A 141 -5.92 0.15 0.55
C ALA A 141 -5.13 0.29 1.86
N ARG A 142 -3.83 0.01 1.85
CA ARG A 142 -2.99 0.09 3.06
C ARG A 142 -2.13 1.34 3.12
N ARG A 143 -1.82 1.98 1.99
CA ARG A 143 -0.92 3.13 1.94
C ARG A 143 -1.66 4.41 2.31
N TYR A 144 -1.19 5.06 3.38
CA TYR A 144 -1.73 6.32 3.86
C TYR A 144 -0.63 7.38 3.92
N ILE A 145 -0.67 8.33 3.01
CA ILE A 145 0.33 9.39 2.87
C ILE A 145 -0.08 10.60 3.68
N ILE A 146 0.83 11.12 4.51
CA ILE A 146 0.63 12.36 5.24
C ILE A 146 1.44 13.46 4.55
N SER A 147 0.77 14.41 3.90
CA SER A 147 1.47 15.60 3.38
C SER A 147 1.82 16.57 4.50
N PHE A 148 2.93 17.28 4.32
CA PHE A 148 3.51 18.21 5.30
C PHE A 148 3.77 17.52 6.64
N THR A 149 4.45 16.39 6.62
CA THR A 149 4.87 15.69 7.84
C THR A 149 6.01 16.44 8.49
N LYS A 150 5.79 16.99 9.69
CA LYS A 150 6.78 17.76 10.45
C LYS A 150 7.33 17.05 11.67
N SER A 151 6.61 16.06 12.19
CA SER A 151 7.01 15.32 13.39
C SER A 151 6.37 13.95 13.44
N ALA A 152 6.90 13.06 14.27
CA ALA A 152 6.32 11.76 14.57
C ALA A 152 4.91 11.85 15.19
N GLN A 153 4.54 13.02 15.76
CA GLN A 153 3.19 13.22 16.27
C GLN A 153 2.16 13.16 15.16
N ASN A 154 2.47 13.68 13.95
CA ASN A 154 1.56 13.56 12.80
C ASN A 154 1.26 12.10 12.44
N ILE A 155 2.22 11.20 12.63
CA ILE A 155 2.02 9.77 12.41
C ILE A 155 1.14 9.16 13.51
N ARG A 156 1.37 9.54 14.77
CA ARG A 156 0.53 9.10 15.91
C ARG A 156 -0.91 9.56 15.75
N ASP A 157 -1.13 10.80 15.30
CA ASP A 157 -2.45 11.37 15.05
C ASP A 157 -3.26 10.51 14.07
N VAL A 158 -2.62 10.04 13.00
CA VAL A 158 -3.27 9.15 12.01
C VAL A 158 -3.65 7.80 12.63
N TYR A 159 -2.75 7.17 13.38
CA TYR A 159 -3.07 5.90 14.04
C TYR A 159 -4.17 6.06 15.11
N GLU A 160 -4.18 7.18 15.83
CA GLU A 160 -5.23 7.49 16.80
C GLU A 160 -6.59 7.64 16.12
N LEU A 161 -6.68 8.43 15.03
CA LEU A 161 -7.91 8.60 14.25
C LEU A 161 -8.37 7.29 13.61
N ASN A 162 -7.44 6.51 13.07
CA ASN A 162 -7.74 5.19 12.52
C ASN A 162 -8.40 4.29 13.58
N ARG A 163 -7.89 4.29 14.80
CA ARG A 163 -8.46 3.54 15.92
C ARG A 163 -9.82 4.09 16.35
N LEU A 164 -9.97 5.40 16.45
CA LEU A 164 -11.21 6.08 16.88
C LEU A 164 -12.37 5.89 15.88
N ALA A 165 -12.07 5.66 14.61
CA ALA A 165 -13.08 5.44 13.58
C ALA A 165 -13.90 4.15 13.77
N PHE A 166 -13.46 3.23 14.66
CA PHE A 166 -14.08 1.90 14.84
C PHE A 166 -14.39 1.61 16.31
N SER A 167 -15.52 0.93 16.52
CA SER A 167 -15.95 0.50 17.87
C SER A 167 -15.17 -0.73 18.37
N HIS A 168 -14.62 -1.54 17.46
CA HIS A 168 -13.90 -2.76 17.83
C HIS A 168 -12.50 -2.79 17.21
N PRO A 169 -11.45 -3.14 17.97
CA PRO A 169 -10.07 -3.20 17.50
C PRO A 169 -9.85 -4.10 16.27
N LYS A 170 -10.64 -5.19 16.16
CA LYS A 170 -10.56 -6.14 15.03
C LYS A 170 -11.03 -5.57 13.69
N ASP A 171 -11.79 -4.47 13.72
CA ASP A 171 -12.30 -3.82 12.51
C ASP A 171 -11.38 -2.69 12.01
N VAL A 172 -10.38 -2.31 12.82
CA VAL A 172 -9.40 -1.27 12.48
C VAL A 172 -8.54 -1.73 11.31
N PRO A 173 -8.53 -1.02 10.18
CA PRO A 173 -7.70 -1.40 9.03
C PRO A 173 -6.21 -1.31 9.33
N THR A 174 -5.47 -2.20 8.70
CA THR A 174 -4.01 -2.17 8.72
C THR A 174 -3.52 -1.12 7.74
N ILE A 175 -2.82 -0.10 8.21
CA ILE A 175 -2.27 0.95 7.36
C ILE A 175 -0.75 1.05 7.49
N ASP A 176 -0.09 1.35 6.37
CA ASP A 176 1.29 1.77 6.29
C ASP A 176 1.27 3.29 6.15
N VAL A 177 1.62 4.00 7.21
CA VAL A 177 1.69 5.46 7.18
C VAL A 177 2.99 5.89 6.52
N ILE A 178 2.87 6.73 5.48
CA ILE A 178 3.97 7.19 4.65
C ILE A 178 4.14 8.70 4.88
N PRO A 179 5.20 9.12 5.55
CA PRO A 179 5.49 10.53 5.72
C PRO A 179 5.92 11.13 4.38
N LEU A 180 5.38 12.31 4.04
CA LEU A 180 5.78 13.10 2.90
C LEU A 180 6.47 14.37 3.39
N PHE A 181 7.74 14.51 3.05
CA PHE A 181 8.56 15.68 3.32
C PHE A 181 8.57 16.59 2.10
N GLU A 182 8.03 17.80 2.23
CA GLU A 182 7.77 18.69 1.09
C GLU A 182 8.48 20.03 1.18
N GLN A 183 8.76 20.54 2.38
CA GLN A 183 9.47 21.81 2.61
C GLN A 183 10.95 21.58 2.90
N LEU A 184 11.76 22.63 2.76
CA LEU A 184 13.19 22.54 3.02
C LEU A 184 13.49 22.10 4.46
N GLU A 185 12.78 22.65 5.43
CA GLU A 185 12.88 22.29 6.85
C GLU A 185 12.47 20.84 7.10
N ASP A 186 11.38 20.37 6.47
CA ASP A 186 10.92 18.97 6.58
C ASP A 186 11.98 18.00 6.06
N LEU A 187 12.61 18.34 4.92
CA LEU A 187 13.70 17.56 4.34
C LEU A 187 14.92 17.51 5.26
N GLN A 188 15.26 18.64 5.91
CA GLN A 188 16.38 18.71 6.83
C GLN A 188 16.15 17.86 8.09
N ASN A 189 14.93 17.87 8.63
CA ASN A 189 14.55 17.16 9.85
C ASN A 189 14.05 15.73 9.60
N SER A 190 14.05 15.28 8.35
CA SER A 190 13.42 14.00 7.95
C SER A 190 13.94 12.78 8.73
N VAL A 191 15.25 12.71 8.97
CA VAL A 191 15.86 11.58 9.71
C VAL A 191 15.41 11.58 11.17
N ASP A 192 15.33 12.74 11.84
CA ASP A 192 14.89 12.84 13.22
C ASP A 192 13.42 12.42 13.37
N VAL A 193 12.57 12.80 12.39
CA VAL A 193 11.17 12.37 12.34
C VAL A 193 11.07 10.85 12.16
N LEU A 194 11.87 10.27 11.27
CA LEU A 194 11.88 8.83 11.01
C LEU A 194 12.40 8.05 12.22
N GLU A 195 13.43 8.56 12.92
CA GLU A 195 13.96 7.96 14.16
C GLU A 195 12.89 7.88 15.25
N GLU A 196 12.06 8.91 15.39
CA GLU A 196 10.94 8.88 16.32
C GLU A 196 9.75 8.07 15.81
N MET A 197 9.53 8.01 14.49
CA MET A 197 8.48 7.24 13.85
C MET A 197 8.64 5.73 14.10
N ILE A 198 9.85 5.18 13.99
CA ILE A 198 10.09 3.75 14.20
C ILE A 198 9.90 3.29 15.66
N LYS A 199 9.79 4.22 16.60
CA LYS A 199 9.47 3.93 18.01
C LYS A 199 7.96 3.75 18.25
N ILE A 200 7.11 4.11 17.29
CA ILE A 200 5.65 3.97 17.38
C ILE A 200 5.28 2.49 17.29
N PRO A 201 4.50 1.93 18.23
CA PRO A 201 4.21 0.50 18.28
C PRO A 201 3.55 -0.04 17.00
N GLU A 202 2.65 0.72 16.40
CA GLU A 202 1.97 0.35 15.15
C GLU A 202 2.97 0.28 13.99
N VAL A 203 3.93 1.20 13.92
CA VAL A 203 5.00 1.20 12.91
C VAL A 203 5.92 -0.02 13.11
N GLN A 204 6.31 -0.32 14.35
CA GLN A 204 7.11 -1.52 14.68
C GLN A 204 6.39 -2.81 14.26
N ALA A 205 5.10 -2.91 14.56
CA ALA A 205 4.29 -4.05 14.18
C ALA A 205 4.23 -4.20 12.64
N ARG A 206 4.12 -3.08 11.91
CA ARG A 206 4.13 -3.08 10.45
C ARG A 206 5.49 -3.49 9.88
N LEU A 207 6.59 -2.93 10.37
CA LEU A 207 7.94 -3.31 9.97
C LEU A 207 8.16 -4.81 10.15
N LYS A 208 7.80 -5.35 11.31
CA LYS A 208 7.90 -6.78 11.58
C LYS A 208 7.06 -7.62 10.59
N ALA A 209 5.81 -7.21 10.33
CA ALA A 209 4.90 -7.94 9.44
C ALA A 209 5.31 -7.87 7.95
N THR A 210 6.03 -6.83 7.55
CA THR A 210 6.45 -6.61 6.15
C THR A 210 7.89 -7.04 5.86
N GLY A 211 8.62 -7.54 6.87
CA GLY A 211 10.04 -7.88 6.74
C GLY A 211 10.93 -6.65 6.58
N GLY A 212 10.66 -5.59 7.35
CA GLY A 212 11.45 -4.36 7.38
C GLY A 212 11.12 -3.34 6.28
N LYS A 213 10.06 -3.54 5.49
CA LYS A 213 9.71 -2.64 4.39
C LYS A 213 9.07 -1.34 4.89
N MET A 214 9.58 -0.21 4.41
CA MET A 214 9.07 1.13 4.69
C MET A 214 9.10 1.99 3.43
N GLU A 215 8.08 2.84 3.27
CA GLU A 215 8.03 3.87 2.23
C GLU A 215 8.12 5.25 2.85
N VAL A 216 8.87 6.14 2.19
CA VAL A 216 8.98 7.58 2.53
C VAL A 216 8.80 8.37 1.26
N MET A 217 7.92 9.37 1.27
CA MET A 217 7.65 10.19 0.11
C MET A 217 8.39 11.53 0.19
N LEU A 218 8.89 11.99 -0.95
CA LEU A 218 9.61 13.25 -1.10
C LEU A 218 8.90 14.16 -2.11
N GLY A 219 8.60 15.39 -1.70
CA GLY A 219 7.95 16.40 -2.53
C GLY A 219 8.96 17.24 -3.31
N TYR A 220 8.75 17.37 -4.60
CA TYR A 220 9.63 18.13 -5.50
C TYR A 220 9.08 19.53 -5.84
N SER A 221 7.75 19.61 -6.04
CA SER A 221 7.11 20.86 -6.46
C SER A 221 7.10 21.91 -5.37
N ASP A 222 6.71 21.53 -4.18
CA ASP A 222 6.57 22.46 -3.07
C ASP A 222 7.94 22.87 -2.51
N SER A 223 8.91 21.97 -2.47
CA SER A 223 10.31 22.29 -2.17
C SER A 223 10.87 23.32 -3.14
N SER A 224 10.55 23.21 -4.44
CA SER A 224 11.00 24.17 -5.44
C SER A 224 10.35 25.54 -5.33
N LYS A 225 9.10 25.60 -4.89
CA LYS A 225 8.41 26.86 -4.59
C LYS A 225 8.96 27.55 -3.34
N ASP A 226 9.37 26.75 -2.35
CA ASP A 226 9.89 27.22 -1.06
C ASP A 226 11.33 27.79 -1.19
N ALA A 227 12.24 27.02 -1.79
CA ALA A 227 13.68 27.31 -1.79
C ALA A 227 14.29 27.64 -3.18
N GLY A 228 13.47 27.63 -4.22
CA GLY A 228 13.93 27.70 -5.61
C GLY A 228 14.47 26.36 -6.12
N PRO A 229 14.50 26.14 -7.46
CA PRO A 229 14.74 24.83 -8.06
C PRO A 229 16.13 24.24 -7.77
N THR A 230 17.16 25.05 -7.71
CA THR A 230 18.54 24.59 -7.47
C THR A 230 18.71 24.16 -6.01
N SER A 231 18.32 25.00 -5.07
CA SER A 231 18.41 24.70 -3.64
C SER A 231 17.55 23.51 -3.26
N ALA A 232 16.32 23.42 -3.81
CA ALA A 232 15.44 22.27 -3.61
C ALA A 232 16.05 20.95 -4.13
N THR A 233 16.69 20.98 -5.29
CA THR A 233 17.35 19.79 -5.86
C THR A 233 18.48 19.30 -4.97
N LEU A 234 19.31 20.20 -4.48
CA LEU A 234 20.43 19.86 -3.57
C LEU A 234 19.92 19.36 -2.23
N ALA A 235 18.88 20.00 -1.68
CA ALA A 235 18.27 19.58 -0.42
C ALA A 235 17.62 18.19 -0.52
N LEU A 236 16.91 17.93 -1.60
CA LEU A 236 16.33 16.61 -1.90
C LEU A 236 17.40 15.52 -2.03
N HIS A 237 18.48 15.79 -2.78
CA HIS A 237 19.58 14.86 -2.93
C HIS A 237 20.22 14.53 -1.58
N SER A 238 20.52 15.56 -0.76
CA SER A 238 21.07 15.38 0.58
C SER A 238 20.12 14.63 1.52
N ALA A 239 18.82 14.95 1.49
CA ALA A 239 17.83 14.24 2.30
C ALA A 239 17.73 12.75 1.91
N GLN A 240 17.70 12.43 0.62
CA GLN A 240 17.70 11.05 0.14
C GLN A 240 18.93 10.26 0.62
N GLU A 241 20.11 10.86 0.54
CA GLU A 241 21.34 10.22 1.01
C GLU A 241 21.29 9.93 2.52
N ARG A 242 20.85 10.88 3.33
CA ARG A 242 20.72 10.73 4.78
C ARG A 242 19.67 9.68 5.16
N ILE A 243 18.50 9.72 4.52
CA ILE A 243 17.42 8.76 4.75
C ILE A 243 17.87 7.35 4.35
N ALA A 244 18.58 7.20 3.23
CA ALA A 244 19.10 5.90 2.79
C ALA A 244 20.11 5.32 3.77
N LYS A 245 21.06 6.12 4.27
CA LYS A 245 22.03 5.72 5.29
C LYS A 245 21.36 5.35 6.63
N TRP A 246 20.38 6.14 7.03
CA TRP A 246 19.59 5.86 8.22
C TRP A 246 18.83 4.53 8.09
N ALA A 247 18.17 4.28 6.98
CA ALA A 247 17.45 3.05 6.74
C ALA A 247 18.37 1.83 6.74
N GLU A 248 19.58 1.95 6.18
CA GLU A 248 20.60 0.89 6.19
C GLU A 248 21.06 0.56 7.60
N SER A 249 21.27 1.58 8.46
CA SER A 249 21.68 1.37 9.86
C SER A 249 20.60 0.73 10.75
N HIS A 250 19.35 0.69 10.28
CA HIS A 250 18.19 0.11 10.98
C HIS A 250 17.65 -1.17 10.32
N ASP A 251 18.36 -1.76 9.35
CA ASP A 251 17.90 -2.92 8.56
C ASP A 251 16.52 -2.71 7.90
N ILE A 252 16.24 -1.46 7.48
CA ILE A 252 14.99 -1.09 6.81
C ILE A 252 15.14 -1.21 5.29
N ASP A 253 14.25 -2.01 4.69
CA ASP A 253 14.09 -2.11 3.23
C ASP A 253 13.28 -0.90 2.72
N LEU A 254 14.00 0.21 2.53
CA LEU A 254 13.43 1.51 2.16
C LEU A 254 13.01 1.58 0.71
N THR A 255 11.82 2.14 0.47
CA THR A 255 11.39 2.62 -0.84
C THR A 255 11.19 4.14 -0.78
N LEU A 256 12.00 4.90 -1.50
CA LEU A 256 11.75 6.32 -1.69
C LEU A 256 10.70 6.51 -2.79
N PHE A 257 9.65 7.25 -2.44
CA PHE A 257 8.55 7.59 -3.35
C PHE A 257 8.70 9.05 -3.81
N HIS A 258 9.07 9.23 -5.08
CA HIS A 258 9.34 10.55 -5.64
C HIS A 258 8.06 11.21 -6.14
N GLY A 259 7.57 12.20 -5.40
CA GLY A 259 6.44 13.04 -5.76
C GLY A 259 6.82 14.11 -6.79
N ARG A 260 7.26 13.69 -7.97
CA ARG A 260 7.61 14.62 -9.05
C ARG A 260 6.33 15.20 -9.65
N GLY A 261 6.11 16.49 -9.46
CA GLY A 261 4.98 17.26 -9.99
C GLY A 261 5.03 17.54 -11.50
N GLY A 262 5.75 16.73 -12.25
CA GLY A 262 5.82 16.76 -13.69
C GLY A 262 6.26 15.41 -14.20
N ALA A 263 5.83 15.05 -15.41
CA ALA A 263 6.30 13.82 -16.02
C ALA A 263 7.83 13.77 -15.96
N VAL A 264 8.36 12.60 -15.67
CA VAL A 264 9.77 12.31 -15.94
C VAL A 264 10.11 12.70 -17.38
N GLY A 265 9.11 12.79 -18.28
CA GLY A 265 9.22 13.30 -19.65
C GLY A 265 8.95 14.79 -19.86
N ARG A 266 8.49 15.56 -18.86
CA ARG A 266 8.37 17.03 -18.98
C ARG A 266 9.72 17.70 -18.74
N GLY A 267 10.60 17.68 -19.75
CA GLY A 267 11.94 18.27 -19.65
C GLY A 267 12.91 17.55 -18.72
N GLY A 268 12.49 16.44 -18.10
CA GLY A 268 13.26 15.69 -17.09
C GLY A 268 14.21 14.63 -17.67
N GLY A 269 14.27 14.49 -18.97
CA GLY A 269 15.09 13.48 -19.64
C GLY A 269 14.57 12.03 -19.47
N PRO A 270 15.26 11.06 -20.04
CA PRO A 270 14.89 9.66 -19.95
C PRO A 270 14.88 9.13 -18.50
N ALA A 271 13.94 8.23 -18.17
CA ALA A 271 13.79 7.66 -16.83
C ALA A 271 15.08 7.01 -16.29
N ASN A 272 15.86 6.37 -17.14
CA ASN A 272 17.16 5.79 -16.79
C ASN A 272 18.15 6.83 -16.23
N ARG A 273 18.21 8.04 -16.82
CA ARG A 273 19.06 9.12 -16.29
C ARG A 273 18.56 9.62 -14.94
N ALA A 274 17.24 9.66 -14.73
CA ALA A 274 16.68 10.04 -13.44
C ALA A 274 17.05 9.04 -12.34
N VAL A 275 17.08 7.74 -12.64
CA VAL A 275 17.52 6.71 -11.70
C VAL A 275 19.03 6.84 -11.41
N LEU A 276 19.85 7.02 -12.44
CA LEU A 276 21.31 7.17 -12.29
C LEU A 276 21.73 8.44 -11.55
N ALA A 277 20.88 9.46 -11.53
CA ALA A 277 21.12 10.72 -10.84
C ALA A 277 20.74 10.67 -9.33
N GLN A 278 20.24 9.55 -8.84
CA GLN A 278 19.90 9.42 -7.42
C GLN A 278 21.16 9.14 -6.57
N PRO A 279 21.15 9.53 -5.28
CA PRO A 279 22.23 9.21 -4.36
C PRO A 279 22.48 7.70 -4.26
N VAL A 280 23.73 7.32 -4.05
CA VAL A 280 24.12 5.91 -3.85
C VAL A 280 23.34 5.33 -2.65
N GLY A 281 22.77 4.14 -2.81
CA GLY A 281 22.00 3.44 -1.78
C GLY A 281 20.52 3.88 -1.68
N SER A 282 20.11 4.96 -2.35
CA SER A 282 18.70 5.43 -2.32
C SER A 282 17.77 4.63 -3.24
N VAL A 283 18.34 3.89 -4.19
CA VAL A 283 17.60 2.99 -5.09
C VAL A 283 18.13 1.57 -4.91
N LYS A 284 17.37 0.72 -4.21
CA LYS A 284 17.66 -0.71 -4.03
C LYS A 284 16.65 -1.53 -4.86
N CYS A 285 16.89 -1.70 -6.14
CA CYS A 285 16.02 -2.44 -7.08
C CYS A 285 14.59 -1.90 -7.21
N ARG A 286 14.23 -0.82 -6.53
CA ARG A 286 12.91 -0.17 -6.60
C ARG A 286 13.06 1.34 -6.77
N PHE A 287 12.34 1.87 -7.74
CA PHE A 287 12.23 3.30 -7.99
C PHE A 287 10.75 3.64 -8.17
N LYS A 288 10.16 4.28 -7.16
CA LYS A 288 8.74 4.65 -7.15
C LYS A 288 8.58 6.14 -7.40
N LEU A 289 7.73 6.51 -8.34
CA LEU A 289 7.43 7.89 -8.67
C LEU A 289 5.93 8.09 -8.97
N THR A 290 5.43 9.31 -8.77
CA THR A 290 4.11 9.69 -9.27
C THR A 290 4.19 10.09 -10.74
N GLU A 291 3.22 9.64 -11.54
CA GLU A 291 2.95 10.19 -12.87
C GLU A 291 1.70 11.07 -12.82
N GLN A 292 1.72 12.17 -13.56
CA GLN A 292 0.56 13.06 -13.68
C GLN A 292 -0.48 12.44 -14.61
N GLY A 293 -1.77 12.68 -14.34
CA GLY A 293 -2.87 12.08 -15.11
C GLY A 293 -2.82 12.35 -16.62
N GLU A 294 -2.37 13.55 -17.01
CA GLU A 294 -2.18 13.89 -18.44
C GLU A 294 -1.10 13.03 -19.12
N VAL A 295 -0.13 12.52 -18.39
CA VAL A 295 0.92 11.64 -18.96
C VAL A 295 0.39 10.23 -19.12
N ILE A 296 -0.39 9.75 -18.15
CA ILE A 296 -1.05 8.44 -18.23
C ILE A 296 -2.03 8.42 -19.40
N PHE A 297 -2.76 9.52 -19.61
CA PHE A 297 -3.72 9.64 -20.71
C PHE A 297 -3.05 9.70 -22.10
N ALA A 298 -1.81 10.17 -22.17
CA ALA A 298 -1.04 10.29 -23.43
C ALA A 298 -0.26 9.02 -23.80
N ARG A 299 -0.23 8.01 -22.94
CA ARG A 299 0.42 6.70 -23.16
C ARG A 299 -0.61 5.62 -23.46
#